data_e2df00bfca9c5e2af2e1585ee9505f5f
#
_entry.id   e2df00bfca9c5e2af2e1585ee9505f5f
#
_cell.length_a   1.000
_cell.length_b   1.000
_cell.length_c   1.000
_cell.angle_alpha   90.00
_cell.angle_beta   90.00
_cell.angle_gamma   90.00
#
_symmetry.space_group_name_H-M   'P 1'
#
loop_
_entity.id
_entity.type
_entity.pdbx_description
1 polymer ?
#
loop_
_entity_poly.entity_id
_entity_poly.type
_entity_poly.pdbx_seq_one_letter_code
_entity_poly.pdbx_strand_id
1 'polypeptide(L)'
;MIRYRPNAVRPLTRRLPRTLGLGAVGLLAGLSLATPALADKTPHELRVQANATLSVAPDTATLDARLWERTPAQAQGSETSGDAAALKQARERLEQRTGELIRTLEKAGIPRDAIRAGSLSVRPDYVPSPQRGDDTQPPQVRTQLERPITLTLDDLERLPRVLDALTTAGVDALDGVTYGLKDSDAADDRALAQALQRARAKAKLMAKTLDVDLGDVISVEETTAPSFKPQMMMMRAAAEDSAGRAPEYRSGEIDIDA
;
A
#
# COMPACT_ATOMS: atom_id res chain seq x y z
N MET A 1 18.00 -3.50 6.22
CA MET A 1 19.41 -3.37 5.87
C MET A 1 20.23 -4.00 6.99
N ILE A 2 20.49 -5.31 6.93
CA ILE A 2 21.27 -6.06 7.93
C ILE A 2 22.60 -6.41 7.29
N ARG A 3 23.69 -5.86 7.80
CA ARG A 3 25.05 -6.14 7.34
C ARG A 3 25.60 -7.35 8.10
N TYR A 4 25.89 -8.40 7.38
CA TYR A 4 26.62 -9.57 7.91
C TYR A 4 28.11 -9.34 7.72
N ARG A 5 28.92 -9.45 8.79
CA ARG A 5 30.39 -9.44 8.75
C ARG A 5 30.89 -10.89 8.70
N PRO A 6 31.73 -11.27 7.76
CA PRO A 6 32.41 -12.56 7.82
C PRO A 6 33.61 -12.50 8.76
N ASN A 7 33.74 -13.55 9.55
CA ASN A 7 34.89 -13.77 10.45
C ASN A 7 36.16 -14.09 9.66
N ALA A 8 37.23 -13.37 9.99
CA ALA A 8 38.55 -13.58 9.45
C ALA A 8 39.20 -14.83 10.04
N VAL A 9 39.56 -15.78 9.18
CA VAL A 9 40.39 -16.94 9.53
C VAL A 9 41.86 -16.52 9.45
N ARG A 10 42.59 -16.66 10.56
CA ARG A 10 44.04 -16.40 10.66
C ARG A 10 44.84 -17.54 10.03
N PRO A 11 45.86 -17.27 9.20
CA PRO A 11 46.78 -18.31 8.74
C PRO A 11 47.85 -18.58 9.78
N LEU A 12 48.01 -19.87 10.11
CA LEU A 12 49.14 -20.40 10.92
C LEU A 12 50.38 -20.48 10.01
N THR A 13 51.36 -19.65 10.32
CA THR A 13 52.71 -19.74 9.76
C THR A 13 53.48 -20.86 10.43
N ARG A 14 53.82 -21.92 9.71
CA ARG A 14 54.70 -22.99 10.15
C ARG A 14 56.05 -22.80 9.50
N ARG A 15 57.09 -22.50 10.30
CA ARG A 15 58.50 -22.39 9.92
C ARG A 15 59.06 -23.77 9.59
N LEU A 16 59.78 -23.85 8.46
CA LEU A 16 60.61 -24.99 8.06
C LEU A 16 62.04 -24.73 8.45
N PRO A 17 62.82 -25.73 8.95
CA PRO A 17 64.25 -25.63 9.08
C PRO A 17 64.97 -26.01 7.76
N ARG A 18 66.03 -25.26 7.49
CA ARG A 18 66.98 -25.52 6.41
C ARG A 18 67.96 -26.63 6.84
N THR A 19 68.07 -27.68 6.00
CA THR A 19 69.27 -28.52 5.99
C THR A 19 69.74 -28.73 4.57
N LEU A 20 71.05 -28.40 4.34
CA LEU A 20 71.80 -28.68 3.13
C LEU A 20 72.04 -30.20 3.02
N GLY A 21 71.98 -30.74 1.81
CA GLY A 21 72.43 -32.05 1.47
C GLY A 21 72.69 -32.18 -0.03
N LEU A 22 73.99 -32.33 -0.38
CA LEU A 22 74.53 -32.55 -1.73
C LEU A 22 74.19 -33.93 -2.24
N GLY A 23 73.90 -34.05 -3.58
CA GLY A 23 74.34 -35.16 -4.39
C GLY A 23 73.30 -36.22 -4.69
N ALA A 24 72.90 -36.29 -5.99
CA ALA A 24 72.95 -37.49 -6.82
C ALA A 24 72.08 -37.28 -8.10
N VAL A 25 72.71 -37.40 -9.21
CA VAL A 25 72.10 -37.48 -10.55
C VAL A 25 71.33 -38.80 -10.59
N GLY A 26 70.02 -38.77 -10.74
CA GLY A 26 69.13 -39.93 -10.95
C GLY A 26 68.16 -39.63 -12.08
N LEU A 27 68.33 -40.36 -13.14
CA LEU A 27 67.43 -40.45 -14.29
C LEU A 27 66.05 -40.90 -13.82
N LEU A 28 65.05 -40.02 -13.82
CA LEU A 28 63.69 -40.40 -13.45
C LEU A 28 62.75 -40.19 -14.63
N ALA A 29 62.33 -41.34 -15.15
CA ALA A 29 61.26 -41.50 -16.10
C ALA A 29 60.00 -40.75 -15.63
N GLY A 30 59.47 -39.90 -16.53
CA GLY A 30 58.27 -39.12 -16.31
C GLY A 30 57.03 -40.06 -16.12
N LEU A 31 56.64 -40.23 -14.88
CA LEU A 31 55.34 -40.82 -14.56
C LEU A 31 54.32 -39.66 -14.57
N SER A 32 53.66 -39.44 -15.69
CA SER A 32 52.57 -38.51 -15.80
C SER A 32 51.41 -39.00 -14.95
N LEU A 33 51.31 -38.46 -13.73
CA LEU A 33 50.11 -38.60 -12.89
C LEU A 33 48.98 -37.84 -13.60
N ALA A 34 48.21 -38.58 -14.40
CA ALA A 34 46.91 -38.11 -14.88
C ALA A 34 46.01 -37.88 -13.64
N THR A 35 45.91 -36.66 -13.16
CA THR A 35 44.88 -36.29 -12.24
C THR A 35 43.51 -36.53 -12.89
N PRO A 36 42.63 -37.39 -12.31
CA PRO A 36 41.28 -37.47 -12.83
C PRO A 36 40.67 -36.07 -12.78
N ALA A 37 40.36 -35.50 -13.95
CA ALA A 37 39.51 -34.33 -14.02
C ALA A 37 38.18 -34.77 -13.39
N LEU A 38 37.91 -34.28 -12.16
CA LEU A 38 36.58 -34.31 -11.60
C LEU A 38 35.74 -33.46 -12.56
N ALA A 39 35.08 -34.15 -13.51
CA ALA A 39 34.05 -33.52 -14.33
C ALA A 39 33.00 -33.00 -13.34
N ASP A 40 33.01 -31.69 -13.17
CA ASP A 40 31.99 -30.97 -12.42
C ASP A 40 30.65 -31.35 -13.07
N LYS A 41 29.89 -32.24 -12.43
CA LYS A 41 28.57 -32.60 -12.90
C LYS A 41 27.73 -31.35 -12.77
N THR A 42 27.63 -30.55 -13.82
CA THR A 42 26.65 -29.48 -13.88
C THR A 42 25.29 -30.08 -13.53
N PRO A 43 24.70 -29.68 -12.43
CA PRO A 43 23.41 -30.25 -12.04
C PRO A 43 22.41 -29.97 -13.16
N HIS A 44 21.70 -31.04 -13.59
CA HIS A 44 20.58 -30.86 -14.52
C HIS A 44 19.48 -30.15 -13.75
N GLU A 45 19.28 -28.87 -14.08
CA GLU A 45 18.35 -27.99 -13.37
C GLU A 45 17.17 -27.64 -14.28
N LEU A 46 15.96 -27.74 -13.75
CA LEU A 46 14.74 -27.26 -14.40
C LEU A 46 14.29 -25.96 -13.70
N ARG A 47 14.24 -24.88 -14.46
CA ARG A 47 13.75 -23.59 -13.98
C ARG A 47 12.34 -23.32 -14.49
N VAL A 48 11.43 -23.00 -13.59
CA VAL A 48 10.06 -22.63 -13.92
C VAL A 48 9.72 -21.32 -13.25
N GLN A 49 8.91 -20.53 -13.95
CA GLN A 49 8.30 -19.33 -13.40
C GLN A 49 6.78 -19.45 -13.54
N ALA A 50 6.06 -19.06 -12.53
CA ALA A 50 4.61 -18.99 -12.52
C ALA A 50 4.16 -17.78 -11.74
N ASN A 51 2.98 -17.29 -12.06
CA ASN A 51 2.27 -16.25 -11.35
C ASN A 51 0.83 -16.71 -11.09
N ALA A 52 0.18 -16.10 -10.14
CA ALA A 52 -1.24 -16.27 -9.88
C ALA A 52 -1.89 -14.93 -9.56
N THR A 53 -3.11 -14.77 -10.00
CA THR A 53 -3.98 -13.67 -9.58
C THR A 53 -5.15 -14.29 -8.82
N LEU A 54 -5.39 -13.80 -7.62
CA LEU A 54 -6.52 -14.17 -6.76
C LEU A 54 -7.48 -13.01 -6.70
N SER A 55 -8.72 -13.19 -7.21
CA SER A 55 -9.79 -12.21 -7.07
C SER A 55 -10.59 -12.48 -5.80
N VAL A 56 -10.72 -11.49 -4.93
CA VAL A 56 -11.40 -11.58 -3.63
C VAL A 56 -12.42 -10.45 -3.50
N ALA A 57 -13.62 -10.75 -3.05
CA ALA A 57 -14.59 -9.73 -2.70
C ALA A 57 -14.08 -8.94 -1.48
N PRO A 58 -14.11 -7.60 -1.50
CA PRO A 58 -13.74 -6.79 -0.35
C PRO A 58 -14.72 -7.03 0.82
N ASP A 59 -14.21 -6.92 2.03
CA ASP A 59 -14.96 -7.04 3.27
C ASP A 59 -14.83 -5.82 4.19
N THR A 60 -14.04 -4.81 3.78
CA THR A 60 -13.92 -3.54 4.47
C THR A 60 -14.07 -2.37 3.50
N ALA A 61 -14.42 -1.20 4.04
CA ALA A 61 -14.38 0.06 3.33
C ALA A 61 -13.84 1.17 4.23
N THR A 62 -13.01 2.03 3.66
CA THR A 62 -12.57 3.27 4.27
C THR A 62 -13.20 4.43 3.51
N LEU A 63 -13.86 5.33 4.26
CA LEU A 63 -14.44 6.55 3.73
C LEU A 63 -13.66 7.73 4.29
N ASP A 64 -13.28 8.64 3.42
CA ASP A 64 -12.64 9.89 3.78
C ASP A 64 -13.57 11.05 3.49
N ALA A 65 -13.82 11.86 4.53
CA ALA A 65 -14.65 13.06 4.47
C ALA A 65 -13.90 14.25 5.07
N ARG A 66 -14.34 15.44 4.74
CA ARG A 66 -13.74 16.66 5.28
C ARG A 66 -14.81 17.62 5.77
N LEU A 67 -14.50 18.23 6.92
CA LEU A 67 -15.22 19.40 7.44
C LEU A 67 -14.30 20.60 7.38
N TRP A 68 -14.84 21.75 6.99
CA TRP A 68 -14.10 23.00 7.06
C TRP A 68 -14.96 24.17 7.51
N GLU A 69 -14.29 25.13 8.12
CA GLU A 69 -14.83 26.45 8.46
C GLU A 69 -13.91 27.53 7.89
N ARG A 70 -14.48 28.68 7.60
CA ARG A 70 -13.75 29.81 7.06
C ARG A 70 -13.97 31.06 7.88
N THR A 71 -12.92 31.85 8.04
CA THR A 71 -13.07 33.20 8.57
C THR A 71 -13.71 34.12 7.52
N PRO A 72 -14.27 35.27 7.91
CA PRO A 72 -14.66 36.31 6.95
C PRO A 72 -13.49 36.69 6.03
N ALA A 73 -13.78 36.97 4.77
CA ALA A 73 -12.77 37.43 3.81
C ALA A 73 -12.40 38.89 4.12
N GLN A 74 -11.10 39.20 4.03
CA GLN A 74 -10.56 40.54 4.28
C GLN A 74 -9.62 40.95 3.12
N ALA A 75 -9.44 42.25 2.92
CA ALA A 75 -8.47 42.73 1.95
C ALA A 75 -7.06 42.31 2.35
N GLN A 76 -6.29 41.83 1.40
CA GLN A 76 -4.90 41.39 1.65
C GLN A 76 -4.09 42.57 2.23
N GLY A 77 -3.42 42.32 3.36
CA GLY A 77 -2.62 43.32 4.05
C GLY A 77 -3.32 44.08 5.18
N SER A 78 -4.62 43.84 5.44
CA SER A 78 -5.32 44.41 6.57
C SER A 78 -5.19 43.43 7.77
N GLU A 79 -4.10 43.54 8.56
CA GLU A 79 -4.02 42.85 9.84
C GLU A 79 -4.86 43.61 10.88
N THR A 80 -5.98 43.03 11.30
CA THR A 80 -6.88 43.63 12.29
C THR A 80 -6.96 42.74 13.53
N SER A 81 -7.09 43.34 14.70
CA SER A 81 -7.30 42.63 15.99
C SER A 81 -8.53 41.68 15.97
N GLY A 82 -9.39 41.78 14.93
CA GLY A 82 -10.51 40.90 14.70
C GLY A 82 -10.12 39.50 14.17
N ASP A 83 -8.92 39.35 13.61
CA ASP A 83 -8.51 38.09 12.96
C ASP A 83 -8.39 36.93 13.96
N ALA A 84 -7.83 37.18 15.13
CA ALA A 84 -7.69 36.19 16.19
C ALA A 84 -9.06 35.74 16.74
N ALA A 85 -10.01 36.67 16.88
CA ALA A 85 -11.38 36.37 17.31
C ALA A 85 -12.14 35.57 16.25
N ALA A 86 -12.05 35.96 15.00
CA ALA A 86 -12.66 35.25 13.87
C ALA A 86 -12.11 33.83 13.72
N LEU A 87 -10.79 33.66 13.86
CA LEU A 87 -10.13 32.35 13.85
C LEU A 87 -10.61 31.48 15.00
N LYS A 88 -10.70 32.04 16.22
CA LYS A 88 -11.23 31.33 17.39
C LYS A 88 -12.66 30.85 17.17
N GLN A 89 -13.53 31.72 16.67
CA GLN A 89 -14.93 31.37 16.35
C GLN A 89 -15.03 30.29 15.27
N ALA A 90 -14.24 30.39 14.20
CA ALA A 90 -14.23 29.39 13.16
C ALA A 90 -13.79 28.02 13.70
N ARG A 91 -12.77 27.99 14.57
CA ARG A 91 -12.34 26.78 15.27
C ARG A 91 -13.43 26.19 16.16
N GLU A 92 -14.08 27.01 16.97
CA GLU A 92 -15.17 26.56 17.84
C GLU A 92 -16.34 25.95 17.03
N ARG A 93 -16.73 26.57 15.92
CA ARG A 93 -17.75 26.01 15.00
C ARG A 93 -17.31 24.67 14.42
N LEU A 94 -16.06 24.58 13.97
CA LEU A 94 -15.55 23.33 13.40
C LEU A 94 -15.52 22.20 14.43
N GLU A 95 -15.13 22.48 15.68
CA GLU A 95 -15.14 21.49 16.77
C GLU A 95 -16.58 21.05 17.10
N GLN A 96 -17.53 21.99 17.13
CA GLN A 96 -18.94 21.68 17.34
C GLN A 96 -19.48 20.77 16.22
N ARG A 97 -19.29 21.15 14.96
CA ARG A 97 -19.72 20.37 13.79
C ARG A 97 -19.08 18.97 13.79
N THR A 98 -17.79 18.88 14.12
CA THR A 98 -17.09 17.59 14.25
C THR A 98 -17.75 16.72 15.33
N GLY A 99 -18.08 17.29 16.48
CA GLY A 99 -18.76 16.56 17.54
C GLY A 99 -20.18 16.11 17.17
N GLU A 100 -20.92 16.93 16.42
CA GLU A 100 -22.26 16.59 15.91
C GLU A 100 -22.20 15.48 14.87
N LEU A 101 -21.24 15.54 13.94
CA LEU A 101 -20.98 14.50 12.96
C LEU A 101 -20.71 13.15 13.64
N ILE A 102 -19.80 13.13 14.61
CA ILE A 102 -19.46 11.90 15.34
C ILE A 102 -20.70 11.30 16.01
N ARG A 103 -21.50 12.12 16.71
CA ARG A 103 -22.74 11.66 17.35
C ARG A 103 -23.75 11.14 16.33
N THR A 104 -23.84 11.73 15.16
CA THR A 104 -24.73 11.30 14.08
C THR A 104 -24.31 9.92 13.54
N LEU A 105 -22.99 9.72 13.34
CA LEU A 105 -22.44 8.43 12.91
C LEU A 105 -22.63 7.33 13.97
N GLU A 106 -22.43 7.66 15.26
CA GLU A 106 -22.68 6.72 16.36
C GLU A 106 -24.16 6.29 16.41
N LYS A 107 -25.09 7.23 16.19
CA LYS A 107 -26.55 6.92 16.08
C LYS A 107 -26.87 6.07 14.85
N ALA A 108 -26.11 6.20 13.76
CA ALA A 108 -26.21 5.37 12.58
C ALA A 108 -25.61 3.95 12.78
N GLY A 109 -25.06 3.69 13.98
CA GLY A 109 -24.52 2.38 14.36
C GLY A 109 -23.04 2.21 14.06
N ILE A 110 -22.31 3.30 13.78
CA ILE A 110 -20.86 3.25 13.59
C ILE A 110 -20.18 3.33 14.96
N PRO A 111 -19.35 2.34 15.31
CA PRO A 111 -18.66 2.35 16.60
C PRO A 111 -17.61 3.49 16.65
N ARG A 112 -17.41 4.03 17.84
CA ARG A 112 -16.56 5.21 18.05
C ARG A 112 -15.10 5.01 17.60
N ASP A 113 -14.57 3.82 17.75
CA ASP A 113 -13.22 3.43 17.37
C ASP A 113 -13.04 3.33 15.84
N ALA A 114 -14.13 3.13 15.10
CA ALA A 114 -14.13 3.19 13.65
C ALA A 114 -14.15 4.61 13.08
N ILE A 115 -14.32 5.64 13.94
CA ILE A 115 -14.37 7.05 13.54
C ILE A 115 -13.08 7.75 13.98
N ARG A 116 -12.30 8.23 13.06
CA ARG A 116 -11.06 8.97 13.31
C ARG A 116 -11.18 10.41 12.82
N ALA A 117 -11.15 11.36 13.74
CA ALA A 117 -11.01 12.78 13.43
C ALA A 117 -9.50 13.12 13.38
N GLY A 118 -9.02 13.55 12.24
CA GLY A 118 -7.61 13.89 12.02
C GLY A 118 -7.21 15.25 12.61
N SER A 119 -5.98 15.64 12.36
CA SER A 119 -5.43 16.90 12.84
C SER A 119 -6.09 18.11 12.15
N LEU A 120 -6.23 19.20 12.89
CA LEU A 120 -6.68 20.48 12.35
C LEU A 120 -5.62 21.04 11.38
N SER A 121 -6.02 21.34 10.16
CA SER A 121 -5.22 22.07 9.17
C SER A 121 -5.74 23.51 9.09
N VAL A 122 -4.84 24.49 9.05
CA VAL A 122 -5.16 25.91 8.92
C VAL A 122 -4.36 26.47 7.76
N ARG A 123 -5.07 27.02 6.75
CA ARG A 123 -4.43 27.54 5.55
C ARG A 123 -5.12 28.80 5.05
N PRO A 124 -4.38 29.71 4.38
CA PRO A 124 -5.02 30.82 3.67
C PRO A 124 -5.82 30.30 2.47
N ASP A 125 -6.98 30.92 2.25
CA ASP A 125 -7.85 30.69 1.11
C ASP A 125 -8.05 32.05 0.39
N TYR A 126 -7.53 32.14 -0.83
CA TYR A 126 -7.58 33.36 -1.62
C TYR A 126 -8.88 33.43 -2.40
N VAL A 127 -9.63 34.49 -2.17
CA VAL A 127 -10.91 34.74 -2.84
C VAL A 127 -10.64 35.61 -4.08
N PRO A 128 -10.93 35.10 -5.28
CA PRO A 128 -10.81 35.92 -6.51
C PRO A 128 -11.69 37.14 -6.41
N SER A 129 -11.11 38.31 -6.68
CA SER A 129 -11.91 39.54 -6.81
C SER A 129 -12.73 39.52 -8.11
N PRO A 130 -14.03 39.79 -8.08
CA PRO A 130 -14.80 39.88 -9.29
C PRO A 130 -14.28 41.09 -10.11
N GLN A 131 -13.81 40.82 -11.32
CA GLN A 131 -13.45 41.88 -12.26
C GLN A 131 -14.74 42.55 -12.74
N ARG A 132 -14.98 43.78 -12.31
CA ARG A 132 -16.10 44.56 -12.74
C ARG A 132 -15.59 45.91 -13.32
N GLY A 133 -15.30 45.90 -14.61
CA GLY A 133 -14.76 47.06 -15.28
C GLY A 133 -13.32 47.40 -14.88
N ASP A 134 -12.99 48.69 -14.84
CA ASP A 134 -11.65 49.21 -14.52
C ASP A 134 -11.33 49.26 -13.03
N ASP A 135 -12.29 48.89 -12.15
CA ASP A 135 -12.11 48.84 -10.68
C ASP A 135 -11.53 47.50 -10.26
N THR A 136 -10.23 47.45 -10.14
CA THR A 136 -9.50 46.32 -9.57
C THR A 136 -9.58 46.38 -8.04
N GLN A 137 -10.56 45.69 -7.44
CA GLN A 137 -10.58 45.54 -5.99
C GLN A 137 -9.36 44.72 -5.54
N PRO A 138 -8.76 45.04 -4.39
CA PRO A 138 -7.63 44.28 -3.87
C PRO A 138 -8.06 42.82 -3.65
N PRO A 139 -7.17 41.85 -3.87
CA PRO A 139 -7.44 40.45 -3.61
C PRO A 139 -7.81 40.26 -2.12
N GLN A 140 -8.81 39.43 -1.90
CA GLN A 140 -9.24 39.12 -0.55
C GLN A 140 -8.65 37.78 -0.11
N VAL A 141 -8.36 37.67 1.19
CA VAL A 141 -7.88 36.44 1.83
C VAL A 141 -8.75 36.13 3.02
N ARG A 142 -9.01 34.84 3.23
CA ARG A 142 -9.65 34.31 4.43
C ARG A 142 -8.85 33.11 4.90
N THR A 143 -9.02 32.71 6.15
CA THR A 143 -8.38 31.51 6.68
C THR A 143 -9.39 30.37 6.65
N GLN A 144 -9.00 29.23 6.03
CA GLN A 144 -9.75 27.99 6.06
C GLN A 144 -9.13 27.07 7.12
N LEU A 145 -10.00 26.58 8.02
CA LEU A 145 -9.70 25.54 8.98
C LEU A 145 -10.36 24.27 8.47
N GLU A 146 -9.61 23.18 8.40
CA GLU A 146 -10.09 21.92 7.86
C GLU A 146 -9.73 20.77 8.79
N ARG A 147 -10.66 19.82 8.95
CA ARG A 147 -10.47 18.58 9.68
C ARG A 147 -10.88 17.39 8.81
N PRO A 148 -9.95 16.48 8.49
CA PRO A 148 -10.29 15.23 7.83
C PRO A 148 -10.95 14.27 8.82
N ILE A 149 -11.91 13.50 8.32
CA ILE A 149 -12.61 12.46 9.07
C ILE A 149 -12.47 11.17 8.26
N THR A 150 -11.88 10.17 8.86
CA THR A 150 -11.75 8.83 8.26
C THR A 150 -12.64 7.86 9.01
N LEU A 151 -13.40 7.07 8.26
CA LEU A 151 -14.29 6.02 8.78
C LEU A 151 -13.83 4.67 8.23
N THR A 152 -13.74 3.67 9.09
CA THR A 152 -13.46 2.30 8.69
C THR A 152 -14.70 1.45 8.94
N LEU A 153 -15.20 0.78 7.90
CA LEU A 153 -16.35 -0.10 7.95
C LEU A 153 -15.90 -1.54 7.76
N ASP A 154 -16.27 -2.39 8.72
CA ASP A 154 -16.07 -3.84 8.67
C ASP A 154 -17.30 -4.59 8.13
N ASP A 155 -18.35 -3.86 7.80
CA ASP A 155 -19.61 -4.37 7.28
C ASP A 155 -20.07 -3.44 6.15
N LEU A 156 -19.89 -3.89 4.93
CA LEU A 156 -20.19 -3.11 3.72
C LEU A 156 -21.70 -2.88 3.53
N GLU A 157 -22.57 -3.69 4.15
CA GLU A 157 -24.02 -3.49 4.08
C GLU A 157 -24.44 -2.18 4.77
N ARG A 158 -23.62 -1.65 5.66
CA ARG A 158 -23.85 -0.36 6.32
C ARG A 158 -23.46 0.85 5.49
N LEU A 159 -22.72 0.65 4.40
CA LEU A 159 -22.18 1.76 3.59
C LEU A 159 -23.26 2.78 3.16
N PRO A 160 -24.45 2.37 2.65
CA PRO A 160 -25.49 3.33 2.29
C PRO A 160 -25.94 4.20 3.47
N ARG A 161 -26.14 3.61 4.64
CA ARG A 161 -26.56 4.33 5.86
C ARG A 161 -25.48 5.32 6.33
N VAL A 162 -24.22 4.96 6.17
CA VAL A 162 -23.11 5.83 6.54
C VAL A 162 -23.02 7.02 5.60
N LEU A 163 -23.19 6.82 4.30
CA LEU A 163 -23.23 7.89 3.31
C LEU A 163 -24.40 8.86 3.57
N ASP A 164 -25.58 8.33 3.91
CA ASP A 164 -26.73 9.14 4.31
C ASP A 164 -26.46 9.94 5.59
N ALA A 165 -25.82 9.31 6.60
CA ALA A 165 -25.47 9.96 7.85
C ALA A 165 -24.42 11.08 7.64
N LEU A 166 -23.41 10.86 6.81
CA LEU A 166 -22.40 11.88 6.44
C LEU A 166 -23.06 13.07 5.74
N THR A 167 -23.94 12.80 4.78
CA THR A 167 -24.68 13.83 4.05
C THR A 167 -25.61 14.62 4.99
N THR A 168 -26.33 13.92 5.87
CA THR A 168 -27.23 14.55 6.86
C THR A 168 -26.46 15.39 7.87
N ALA A 169 -25.29 14.95 8.30
CA ALA A 169 -24.42 15.69 9.21
C ALA A 169 -23.73 16.90 8.52
N GLY A 170 -23.88 17.06 7.22
CA GLY A 170 -23.38 18.21 6.46
C GLY A 170 -21.86 18.23 6.35
N VAL A 171 -21.24 17.11 5.97
CA VAL A 171 -19.82 17.12 5.57
C VAL A 171 -19.63 18.01 4.34
N ASP A 172 -18.52 18.74 4.29
CA ASP A 172 -18.25 19.68 3.21
C ASP A 172 -17.65 18.99 1.98
N ALA A 173 -16.96 17.86 2.17
CA ALA A 173 -16.49 16.99 1.09
C ALA A 173 -16.51 15.53 1.52
N LEU A 174 -16.74 14.68 0.52
CA LEU A 174 -16.56 13.23 0.61
C LEU A 174 -15.57 12.84 -0.50
N ASP A 175 -14.40 12.35 -0.08
CA ASP A 175 -13.27 12.11 -0.99
C ASP A 175 -13.34 10.72 -1.66
N GLY A 176 -14.38 9.94 -1.37
CA GLY A 176 -14.63 8.64 -1.97
C GLY A 176 -14.63 7.50 -0.96
N VAL A 177 -14.75 6.30 -1.49
CA VAL A 177 -14.75 5.04 -0.74
C VAL A 177 -13.63 4.18 -1.28
N THR A 178 -12.75 3.73 -0.41
CA THR A 178 -11.68 2.77 -0.72
C THR A 178 -12.04 1.43 -0.10
N TYR A 179 -12.18 0.41 -0.94
CA TYR A 179 -12.47 -0.96 -0.50
C TYR A 179 -11.18 -1.71 -0.16
N GLY A 180 -11.26 -2.60 0.82
CA GLY A 180 -10.13 -3.35 1.34
C GLY A 180 -10.51 -4.74 1.84
N LEU A 181 -9.52 -5.41 2.41
CA LEU A 181 -9.65 -6.69 3.09
C LEU A 181 -9.22 -6.54 4.54
N LYS A 182 -9.94 -7.18 5.47
CA LYS A 182 -9.56 -7.27 6.90
C LYS A 182 -8.24 -8.00 7.07
N ASP A 183 -8.08 -9.07 6.30
CA ASP A 183 -6.91 -9.94 6.32
C ASP A 183 -6.30 -10.01 4.92
N SER A 184 -5.54 -8.99 4.57
CA SER A 184 -4.80 -8.94 3.31
C SER A 184 -3.73 -10.02 3.27
N ASP A 185 -3.07 -10.30 4.41
CA ASP A 185 -1.97 -11.26 4.49
C ASP A 185 -2.45 -12.67 4.18
N ALA A 186 -3.62 -13.08 4.70
CA ALA A 186 -4.21 -14.37 4.36
C ALA A 186 -4.60 -14.47 2.87
N ALA A 187 -4.95 -13.36 2.23
CA ALA A 187 -5.26 -13.34 0.81
C ALA A 187 -3.97 -13.41 -0.03
N ASP A 188 -2.90 -12.72 0.38
CA ASP A 188 -1.57 -12.78 -0.22
C ASP A 188 -1.00 -14.21 -0.13
N ASP A 189 -1.08 -14.85 1.04
CA ASP A 189 -0.67 -16.25 1.24
C ASP A 189 -1.39 -17.22 0.29
N ARG A 190 -2.69 -16.99 0.06
CA ARG A 190 -3.48 -17.81 -0.88
C ARG A 190 -3.06 -17.59 -2.32
N ALA A 191 -2.76 -16.36 -2.73
CA ALA A 191 -2.25 -16.05 -4.06
C ALA A 191 -0.88 -16.72 -4.28
N LEU A 192 0.04 -16.58 -3.33
CA LEU A 192 1.35 -17.23 -3.35
C LEU A 192 1.24 -18.76 -3.42
N ALA A 193 0.36 -19.37 -2.61
CA ALA A 193 0.13 -20.81 -2.67
C ALA A 193 -0.36 -21.26 -4.05
N GLN A 194 -1.22 -20.49 -4.70
CA GLN A 194 -1.67 -20.78 -6.08
C GLN A 194 -0.52 -20.66 -7.10
N ALA A 195 0.33 -19.62 -6.98
CA ALA A 195 1.50 -19.46 -7.84
C ALA A 195 2.46 -20.65 -7.70
N LEU A 196 2.77 -21.08 -6.47
CA LEU A 196 3.60 -22.25 -6.21
C LEU A 196 3.01 -23.55 -6.75
N GLN A 197 1.69 -23.74 -6.64
CA GLN A 197 1.00 -24.89 -7.22
C GLN A 197 1.11 -24.89 -8.74
N ARG A 198 0.94 -23.75 -9.40
CA ARG A 198 1.12 -23.60 -10.85
C ARG A 198 2.57 -23.87 -11.27
N ALA A 199 3.56 -23.35 -10.54
CA ALA A 199 4.96 -23.62 -10.78
C ALA A 199 5.27 -25.13 -10.72
N ARG A 200 4.80 -25.79 -9.66
CA ARG A 200 4.95 -27.25 -9.46
C ARG A 200 4.27 -28.06 -10.58
N ALA A 201 3.07 -27.67 -10.98
CA ALA A 201 2.36 -28.33 -12.08
C ALA A 201 3.10 -28.19 -13.41
N LYS A 202 3.63 -27.00 -13.68
CA LYS A 202 4.45 -26.72 -14.87
C LYS A 202 5.74 -27.51 -14.87
N ALA A 203 6.46 -27.58 -13.74
CA ALA A 203 7.67 -28.40 -13.60
C ALA A 203 7.40 -29.88 -13.86
N LYS A 204 6.32 -30.43 -13.28
CA LYS A 204 5.91 -31.84 -13.54
C LYS A 204 5.57 -32.09 -15.00
N LEU A 205 4.85 -31.17 -15.65
CA LEU A 205 4.51 -31.29 -17.06
C LEU A 205 5.77 -31.31 -17.94
N MET A 206 6.72 -30.40 -17.67
CA MET A 206 7.97 -30.30 -18.42
C MET A 206 8.81 -31.55 -18.25
N ALA A 207 8.99 -32.06 -17.01
CA ALA A 207 9.73 -33.29 -16.75
C ALA A 207 9.12 -34.48 -17.49
N LYS A 208 7.79 -34.65 -17.41
CA LYS A 208 7.05 -35.69 -18.12
C LYS A 208 7.21 -35.60 -19.66
N THR A 209 7.16 -34.37 -20.20
CA THR A 209 7.29 -34.17 -21.66
C THR A 209 8.69 -34.47 -22.17
N LEU A 210 9.69 -34.26 -21.34
CA LEU A 210 11.10 -34.52 -21.64
C LEU A 210 11.53 -35.96 -21.29
N ASP A 211 10.61 -36.79 -20.76
CA ASP A 211 10.85 -38.15 -20.29
C ASP A 211 12.01 -38.24 -19.28
N VAL A 212 11.98 -37.31 -18.29
CA VAL A 212 12.94 -37.26 -17.16
C VAL A 212 12.20 -37.22 -15.82
N ASP A 213 12.86 -37.71 -14.78
CA ASP A 213 12.34 -37.61 -13.42
C ASP A 213 12.55 -36.20 -12.85
N LEU A 214 11.51 -35.68 -12.17
CA LEU A 214 11.61 -34.44 -11.44
C LEU A 214 12.21 -34.70 -10.04
N GLY A 215 13.39 -34.13 -9.80
CA GLY A 215 14.05 -34.18 -8.50
C GLY A 215 13.45 -33.23 -7.46
N ASP A 216 14.20 -33.07 -6.34
CA ASP A 216 13.82 -32.16 -5.26
C ASP A 216 13.94 -30.70 -5.67
N VAL A 217 13.22 -29.85 -4.93
CA VAL A 217 13.30 -28.39 -5.09
C VAL A 217 14.65 -27.91 -4.57
N ILE A 218 15.43 -27.26 -5.43
CA ILE A 218 16.75 -26.70 -5.09
C ILE A 218 16.61 -25.29 -4.52
N SER A 219 15.77 -24.45 -5.13
CA SER A 219 15.54 -23.09 -4.68
C SER A 219 14.13 -22.63 -5.04
N VAL A 220 13.59 -21.73 -4.24
CA VAL A 220 12.37 -20.96 -4.52
C VAL A 220 12.74 -19.52 -4.31
N GLU A 221 12.38 -18.68 -5.26
CA GLU A 221 12.59 -17.23 -5.20
C GLU A 221 11.28 -16.54 -5.57
N GLU A 222 10.84 -15.63 -4.72
CA GLU A 222 9.74 -14.74 -5.01
C GLU A 222 10.31 -13.44 -5.56
N THR A 223 10.02 -13.16 -6.83
CA THR A 223 10.54 -11.98 -7.54
C THR A 223 9.60 -10.77 -7.48
N THR A 224 8.35 -11.02 -7.16
CA THR A 224 7.31 -9.99 -7.03
C THR A 224 6.63 -10.20 -5.69
N ALA A 225 6.82 -9.26 -4.76
CA ALA A 225 6.05 -9.30 -3.53
C ALA A 225 4.56 -9.14 -3.88
N PRO A 226 3.64 -9.84 -3.18
CA PRO A 226 2.21 -9.67 -3.37
C PRO A 226 1.83 -8.20 -3.33
N SER A 227 1.15 -7.71 -4.36
CA SER A 227 0.74 -6.32 -4.42
C SER A 227 -0.77 -6.22 -4.27
N PHE A 228 -1.21 -5.78 -3.11
CA PHE A 228 -2.57 -5.37 -2.86
C PHE A 228 -2.81 -4.00 -3.53
N LYS A 229 -3.72 -3.95 -4.49
CA LYS A 229 -4.16 -2.70 -5.13
C LYS A 229 -5.57 -2.37 -4.65
N PRO A 230 -5.73 -1.49 -3.63
CA PRO A 230 -7.04 -1.03 -3.23
C PRO A 230 -7.73 -0.37 -4.43
N GLN A 231 -8.92 -0.83 -4.76
CA GLN A 231 -9.70 -0.20 -5.83
C GLN A 231 -10.41 1.04 -5.28
N MET A 232 -10.03 2.21 -5.79
CA MET A 232 -10.84 3.41 -5.66
C MET A 232 -12.00 3.32 -6.65
N MET A 233 -13.22 3.10 -6.19
CA MET A 233 -14.39 3.35 -7.02
C MET A 233 -14.63 4.85 -7.10
N MET A 234 -14.33 5.46 -8.23
CA MET A 234 -14.99 6.70 -8.63
C MET A 234 -16.47 6.37 -8.80
N MET A 235 -17.33 7.06 -8.04
CA MET A 235 -18.77 7.03 -8.25
C MET A 235 -19.05 7.48 -9.70
N ARG A 236 -19.09 6.52 -10.61
CA ARG A 236 -19.69 6.75 -11.92
C ARG A 236 -21.18 6.69 -11.66
N ALA A 237 -21.80 7.86 -11.51
CA ALA A 237 -23.23 7.98 -11.55
C ALA A 237 -23.70 7.35 -12.87
N ALA A 238 -24.23 6.15 -12.81
CA ALA A 238 -25.05 5.58 -13.85
C ALA A 238 -26.38 6.37 -13.81
N ALA A 239 -26.35 7.56 -14.39
CA ALA A 239 -27.55 8.26 -14.81
C ALA A 239 -28.04 7.55 -16.07
N GLU A 240 -28.81 6.48 -15.90
CA GLU A 240 -29.82 6.08 -16.88
C GLU A 240 -30.67 4.97 -16.25
N ASP A 241 -31.92 5.31 -16.03
CA ASP A 241 -33.07 4.41 -15.93
C ASP A 241 -33.21 3.57 -14.64
N SER A 242 -33.39 4.22 -13.48
CA SER A 242 -33.99 3.55 -12.32
C SER A 242 -34.83 4.49 -11.45
N ALA A 243 -36.02 4.77 -11.92
CA ALA A 243 -37.10 5.22 -11.03
C ALA A 243 -37.40 4.07 -10.04
N GLY A 244 -36.94 4.21 -8.78
CA GLY A 244 -37.46 3.44 -7.65
C GLY A 244 -36.65 2.25 -7.12
N ARG A 245 -35.39 2.05 -7.54
CA ARG A 245 -34.50 1.06 -6.95
C ARG A 245 -33.47 1.73 -6.05
N ALA A 246 -33.27 1.22 -4.83
CA ALA A 246 -32.16 1.63 -3.99
C ALA A 246 -30.83 1.45 -4.77
N PRO A 247 -29.88 2.41 -4.68
CA PRO A 247 -28.63 2.29 -5.40
C PRO A 247 -27.90 1.02 -4.96
N GLU A 248 -27.70 0.10 -5.90
CA GLU A 248 -26.99 -1.15 -5.67
C GLU A 248 -25.48 -0.84 -5.80
N TYR A 249 -24.82 -0.62 -4.67
CA TYR A 249 -23.37 -0.42 -4.62
C TYR A 249 -22.68 -1.79 -4.76
N ARG A 250 -22.05 -2.04 -5.91
CA ARG A 250 -21.19 -3.22 -6.10
C ARG A 250 -19.74 -2.81 -5.88
N SER A 251 -19.12 -3.42 -4.89
CA SER A 251 -17.73 -3.13 -4.50
C SER A 251 -16.69 -3.62 -5.51
N GLY A 252 -17.08 -4.46 -6.48
CA GLY A 252 -16.11 -5.13 -7.35
C GLY A 252 -15.32 -6.23 -6.62
N GLU A 253 -14.27 -6.73 -7.26
CA GLU A 253 -13.31 -7.67 -6.68
C GLU A 253 -11.94 -7.02 -6.59
N ILE A 254 -11.16 -7.42 -5.61
CA ILE A 254 -9.78 -7.01 -5.43
C ILE A 254 -8.88 -8.10 -5.99
N ASP A 255 -8.02 -7.76 -6.93
CA ASP A 255 -7.04 -8.67 -7.51
C ASP A 255 -5.72 -8.58 -6.75
N ILE A 256 -5.23 -9.76 -6.36
CA ILE A 256 -3.98 -9.96 -5.65
C ILE A 256 -3.08 -10.80 -6.53
N ASP A 257 -1.94 -10.24 -6.90
CA ASP A 257 -0.96 -10.87 -7.78
C ASP A 257 0.21 -11.44 -6.96
N ALA A 258 0.61 -12.66 -7.27
CA ALA A 258 1.78 -13.33 -6.70
C ALA A 258 2.62 -14.05 -7.76
#